data_29ce4592a688ee3e47da833571981d71
#
_entry.id   29ce4592a688ee3e47da833571981d71
#
_cell.length_a   1.000
_cell.length_b   1.000
_cell.length_c   1.000
_cell.angle_alpha   90.00
_cell.angle_beta   90.00
_cell.angle_gamma   90.00
#
_symmetry.space_group_name_H-M   'P 1'
#
loop_
_entity.id
_entity.type
_entity.pdbx_description
1 polymer ?
#
loop_
_entity_poly.entity_id
_entity_poly.type
_entity_poly.pdbx_seq_one_letter_code
_entity_poly.pdbx_strand_id
1 'polypeptide(L)'
;MKIVLGALALISLSLAGCVTPGAQAPAPSIEAEAIPQNALNERVAYYAGVYGVPESLIHRSIKRESGYNPIAHHGPFWGLMQIRYDTARGVGYRGPARGLLDAETNLKYAVAYLANAYLVAGGNPDRALALYSSGYFYEAKRKGLLDRLRKAQGD
;
A
#
# COMPACT_ATOMS: atom_id res chain seq x y z
N MET A 1 86.55 9.36 38.15
CA MET A 1 86.12 10.47 37.29
C MET A 1 85.88 9.94 35.86
N LYS A 2 84.73 9.47 35.59
CA LYS A 2 84.25 9.15 34.26
C LYS A 2 82.70 9.12 34.29
N ILE A 3 82.13 10.04 33.59
CA ILE A 3 80.72 10.26 33.46
C ILE A 3 80.24 9.32 32.38
N VAL A 4 79.20 8.50 32.65
CA VAL A 4 78.54 7.71 31.60
C VAL A 4 77.09 8.25 31.47
N LEU A 5 76.85 8.84 30.33
CA LEU A 5 75.54 9.29 29.90
C LEU A 5 74.65 8.08 29.59
N GLY A 6 73.54 7.97 30.25
CA GLY A 6 72.51 7.01 29.91
C GLY A 6 71.52 7.63 28.94
N ALA A 7 71.40 7.06 27.73
CA ALA A 7 70.40 7.46 26.75
C ALA A 7 69.03 6.88 27.12
N LEU A 8 68.05 7.75 27.30
CA LEU A 8 66.65 7.38 27.49
C LEU A 8 65.99 7.21 26.12
N ALA A 9 65.67 5.97 25.75
CA ALA A 9 64.88 5.68 24.55
C ALA A 9 63.38 5.84 24.86
N LEU A 10 62.78 6.85 24.26
CA LEU A 10 61.33 7.04 24.26
C LEU A 10 60.69 6.13 23.22
N ILE A 11 60.01 5.09 23.68
CA ILE A 11 59.18 4.23 22.83
C ILE A 11 57.83 4.93 22.67
N SER A 12 57.59 5.53 21.53
CA SER A 12 56.26 6.04 21.14
C SER A 12 55.36 4.92 20.69
N LEU A 13 54.40 4.57 21.54
CA LEU A 13 53.36 3.59 21.23
C LEU A 13 52.28 4.25 20.34
N SER A 14 52.32 3.99 19.02
CA SER A 14 51.29 4.42 18.09
C SER A 14 50.08 3.52 18.25
N LEU A 15 48.98 4.01 18.85
CA LEU A 15 47.68 3.37 18.79
C LEU A 15 47.11 3.55 17.38
N ALA A 16 47.18 2.51 16.59
CA ALA A 16 46.37 2.40 15.36
C ALA A 16 44.91 2.19 15.75
N GLY A 17 44.13 3.26 15.71
CA GLY A 17 42.68 3.20 15.87
C GLY A 17 42.07 2.43 14.70
N CYS A 18 41.59 1.21 14.92
CA CYS A 18 40.72 0.52 13.96
C CYS A 18 39.41 1.30 13.88
N VAL A 19 39.24 2.07 12.79
CA VAL A 19 37.95 2.63 12.42
C VAL A 19 37.10 1.45 11.93
N THR A 20 36.20 0.94 12.75
CA THR A 20 35.14 0.05 12.33
C THR A 20 34.22 0.80 11.37
N PRO A 21 33.94 0.27 10.14
CA PRO A 21 32.92 0.89 9.28
C PRO A 21 31.60 0.92 10.06
N GLY A 22 31.02 2.13 10.17
CA GLY A 22 29.78 2.33 10.89
C GLY A 22 28.73 1.33 10.43
N ALA A 23 28.19 0.56 11.38
CA ALA A 23 27.02 -0.25 11.16
C ALA A 23 25.91 0.69 10.69
N GLN A 24 25.56 0.58 9.41
CA GLN A 24 24.41 1.24 8.83
C GLN A 24 23.20 0.78 9.62
N ALA A 25 22.52 1.70 10.32
CA ALA A 25 21.28 1.40 11.01
C ALA A 25 20.34 0.71 10.00
N PRO A 26 19.71 -0.42 10.35
CA PRO A 26 18.75 -1.05 9.46
C PRO A 26 17.68 -0.02 9.10
N ALA A 27 17.42 0.13 7.80
CA ALA A 27 16.31 0.94 7.33
C ALA A 27 15.05 0.49 8.09
N PRO A 28 14.15 1.43 8.51
CA PRO A 28 12.95 1.05 9.23
C PRO A 28 12.20 0.04 8.38
N SER A 29 12.17 -1.21 8.85
CA SER A 29 11.25 -2.22 8.35
C SER A 29 9.87 -1.64 8.59
N ILE A 30 9.11 -1.40 7.51
CA ILE A 30 7.68 -1.17 7.61
C ILE A 30 7.13 -2.54 8.04
N GLU A 31 7.13 -2.81 9.33
CA GLU A 31 6.23 -3.80 9.90
C GLU A 31 4.85 -3.21 9.64
N ALA A 32 4.19 -3.72 8.61
CA ALA A 32 2.80 -3.40 8.34
C ALA A 32 2.01 -3.96 9.52
N GLU A 33 1.78 -3.10 10.51
CA GLU A 33 0.98 -3.41 11.67
C GLU A 33 -0.40 -3.82 11.16
N ALA A 34 -0.81 -5.04 11.47
CA ALA A 34 -2.11 -5.55 11.06
C ALA A 34 -3.17 -4.61 11.64
N ILE A 35 -3.94 -3.96 10.77
CA ILE A 35 -5.03 -3.09 11.23
C ILE A 35 -5.98 -3.93 12.07
N PRO A 36 -6.33 -3.51 13.31
CA PRO A 36 -7.34 -4.18 14.10
C PRO A 36 -8.64 -4.32 13.29
N GLN A 37 -9.30 -5.48 13.36
CA GLN A 37 -10.48 -5.78 12.55
C GLN A 37 -11.61 -4.74 12.73
N ASN A 38 -11.79 -4.22 13.96
CA ASN A 38 -12.76 -3.15 14.23
C ASN A 38 -12.43 -1.85 13.47
N ALA A 39 -11.17 -1.43 13.46
CA ALA A 39 -10.73 -0.25 12.72
C ALA A 39 -10.90 -0.45 11.21
N LEU A 40 -10.62 -1.64 10.69
CA LEU A 40 -10.86 -1.96 9.29
C LEU A 40 -12.36 -1.89 8.94
N ASN A 41 -13.24 -2.42 9.79
CA ASN A 41 -14.69 -2.38 9.59
C ASN A 41 -15.21 -0.93 9.56
N GLU A 42 -14.72 -0.07 10.44
CA GLU A 42 -15.07 1.36 10.45
C GLU A 42 -14.65 2.04 9.14
N ARG A 43 -13.46 1.72 8.61
CA ARG A 43 -12.99 2.26 7.33
C ARG A 43 -13.80 1.73 6.14
N VAL A 44 -14.19 0.45 6.17
CA VAL A 44 -15.08 -0.14 5.16
C VAL A 44 -16.43 0.56 5.17
N ALA A 45 -17.05 0.75 6.35
CA ALA A 45 -18.32 1.47 6.49
C ALA A 45 -18.22 2.92 5.98
N TYR A 46 -17.14 3.63 6.31
CA TYR A 46 -16.87 4.97 5.80
C TYR A 46 -16.85 5.01 4.26
N TYR A 47 -16.04 4.16 3.61
CA TYR A 47 -15.95 4.17 2.16
C TYR A 47 -17.20 3.63 1.46
N ALA A 48 -17.94 2.71 2.10
CA ALA A 48 -19.26 2.28 1.64
C ALA A 48 -20.22 3.48 1.53
N GLY A 49 -20.26 4.32 2.56
CA GLY A 49 -21.06 5.55 2.56
C GLY A 49 -20.59 6.57 1.51
N VAL A 50 -19.26 6.82 1.44
CA VAL A 50 -18.67 7.79 0.49
C VAL A 50 -19.01 7.44 -0.96
N TYR A 51 -18.93 6.17 -1.31
CA TYR A 51 -19.10 5.72 -2.69
C TYR A 51 -20.49 5.13 -3.00
N GLY A 52 -21.34 4.97 -2.00
CA GLY A 52 -22.69 4.42 -2.18
C GLY A 52 -22.68 2.96 -2.62
N VAL A 53 -21.81 2.14 -2.03
CA VAL A 53 -21.75 0.70 -2.28
C VAL A 53 -22.04 -0.08 -1.00
N PRO A 54 -22.63 -1.27 -1.06
CA PRO A 54 -22.87 -2.08 0.13
C PRO A 54 -21.55 -2.47 0.82
N GLU A 55 -21.47 -2.33 2.15
CA GLU A 55 -20.31 -2.80 2.95
C GLU A 55 -20.01 -4.28 2.69
N SER A 56 -21.04 -5.11 2.58
CA SER A 56 -20.92 -6.52 2.27
C SER A 56 -20.20 -6.79 0.94
N LEU A 57 -20.36 -5.91 -0.05
CA LEU A 57 -19.65 -6.01 -1.33
C LEU A 57 -18.15 -5.75 -1.16
N ILE A 58 -17.79 -4.75 -0.35
CA ILE A 58 -16.39 -4.42 -0.05
C ILE A 58 -15.76 -5.58 0.71
N HIS A 59 -16.40 -6.08 1.77
CA HIS A 59 -15.91 -7.23 2.54
C HIS A 59 -15.74 -8.49 1.70
N ARG A 60 -16.67 -8.77 0.79
CA ARG A 60 -16.55 -9.89 -0.16
C ARG A 60 -15.34 -9.73 -1.07
N SER A 61 -15.08 -8.52 -1.54
CA SER A 61 -13.88 -8.22 -2.34
C SER A 61 -12.62 -8.45 -1.53
N ILE A 62 -12.48 -7.85 -0.35
CA ILE A 62 -11.31 -8.00 0.53
C ILE A 62 -11.04 -9.48 0.84
N LYS A 63 -12.09 -10.22 1.23
CA LYS A 63 -11.95 -11.65 1.55
C LYS A 63 -11.44 -12.45 0.35
N ARG A 64 -11.98 -12.19 -0.84
CA ARG A 64 -11.61 -12.89 -2.07
C ARG A 64 -10.19 -12.55 -2.53
N GLU A 65 -9.80 -11.27 -2.46
CA GLU A 65 -8.58 -10.76 -3.05
C GLU A 65 -7.34 -11.01 -2.17
N SER A 66 -7.45 -10.86 -0.86
CA SER A 66 -6.30 -10.96 0.07
C SER A 66 -6.54 -11.78 1.33
N GLY A 67 -7.78 -12.22 1.58
CA GLY A 67 -8.14 -12.81 2.88
C GLY A 67 -7.92 -11.84 4.04
N TYR A 68 -8.12 -10.55 3.82
CA TYR A 68 -7.87 -9.46 4.78
C TYR A 68 -6.40 -9.15 5.08
N ASN A 69 -5.47 -9.59 4.23
CA ASN A 69 -4.06 -9.26 4.38
C ASN A 69 -3.74 -7.91 3.70
N PRO A 70 -3.45 -6.82 4.45
CA PRO A 70 -3.18 -5.51 3.87
C PRO A 70 -1.88 -5.46 3.08
N ILE A 71 -0.90 -6.30 3.43
CA ILE A 71 0.39 -6.35 2.77
C ILE A 71 0.48 -7.40 1.66
N ALA A 72 -0.64 -8.01 1.27
CA ALA A 72 -0.66 -8.96 0.16
C ALA A 72 -0.16 -8.30 -1.13
N HIS A 73 0.78 -8.97 -1.81
CA HIS A 73 1.34 -8.51 -3.08
C HIS A 73 1.55 -9.71 -4.00
N HIS A 74 0.80 -9.75 -5.11
CA HIS A 74 0.86 -10.83 -6.09
C HIS A 74 1.04 -10.26 -7.50
N GLY A 75 2.26 -10.26 -8.01
CA GLY A 75 2.58 -9.68 -9.31
C GLY A 75 2.20 -8.20 -9.39
N PRO A 76 1.28 -7.78 -10.27
CA PRO A 76 0.89 -6.37 -10.40
C PRO A 76 -0.17 -5.92 -9.39
N PHE A 77 -0.60 -6.78 -8.45
CA PHE A 77 -1.72 -6.57 -7.54
C PHE A 77 -1.24 -6.26 -6.12
N TRP A 78 -1.86 -5.27 -5.46
CA TRP A 78 -1.39 -4.69 -4.21
C TRP A 78 -2.49 -4.59 -3.15
N GLY A 79 -2.17 -4.99 -1.93
CA GLY A 79 -2.91 -4.72 -0.70
C GLY A 79 -4.24 -5.45 -0.55
N LEU A 80 -5.09 -4.95 0.33
CA LEU A 80 -6.35 -5.56 0.76
C LEU A 80 -7.27 -6.03 -0.38
N MET A 81 -7.41 -5.19 -1.40
CA MET A 81 -8.31 -5.46 -2.53
C MET A 81 -7.56 -5.79 -3.81
N GLN A 82 -6.25 -6.08 -3.73
CA GLN A 82 -5.40 -6.49 -4.85
C GLN A 82 -5.58 -5.60 -6.09
N ILE A 83 -5.57 -4.27 -5.87
CA ILE A 83 -5.70 -3.32 -6.97
C ILE A 83 -4.39 -3.21 -7.74
N ARG A 84 -4.47 -3.12 -9.07
CA ARG A 84 -3.30 -2.83 -9.91
C ARG A 84 -2.88 -1.38 -9.75
N TYR A 85 -1.57 -1.12 -9.79
CA TYR A 85 -1.03 0.24 -9.71
C TYR A 85 -1.61 1.16 -10.80
N ASP A 86 -1.68 0.69 -12.03
CA ASP A 86 -2.24 1.48 -13.15
C ASP A 86 -3.73 1.78 -12.96
N THR A 87 -4.48 0.82 -12.40
CA THR A 87 -5.89 0.99 -12.06
C THR A 87 -6.06 2.04 -10.97
N ALA A 88 -5.25 1.98 -9.92
CA ALA A 88 -5.26 2.99 -8.85
C ALA A 88 -4.94 4.39 -9.39
N ARG A 89 -3.95 4.49 -10.27
CA ARG A 89 -3.64 5.76 -10.97
C ARG A 89 -4.82 6.25 -11.80
N GLY A 90 -5.52 5.35 -12.47
CA GLY A 90 -6.72 5.64 -13.25
C GLY A 90 -7.82 6.31 -12.42
N VAL A 91 -7.97 5.94 -11.16
CA VAL A 91 -8.95 6.55 -10.23
C VAL A 91 -8.35 7.67 -9.36
N GLY A 92 -7.11 8.11 -9.61
CA GLY A 92 -6.56 9.32 -9.01
C GLY A 92 -5.35 9.11 -8.10
N TYR A 93 -4.87 7.90 -7.86
CA TYR A 93 -3.67 7.66 -7.04
C TYR A 93 -2.42 8.31 -7.65
N ARG A 94 -1.55 8.92 -6.80
CA ARG A 94 -0.33 9.60 -7.25
C ARG A 94 0.93 9.17 -6.47
N GLY A 95 0.76 8.31 -5.46
CA GLY A 95 1.88 7.77 -4.68
C GLY A 95 2.63 6.64 -5.40
N PRO A 96 3.68 6.09 -4.78
CA PRO A 96 4.42 4.93 -5.29
C PRO A 96 3.59 3.65 -5.16
N ALA A 97 3.84 2.63 -6.02
CA ALA A 97 3.07 1.39 -6.02
C ALA A 97 3.02 0.72 -4.63
N ARG A 98 4.13 0.72 -3.89
CA ARG A 98 4.20 0.16 -2.53
C ARG A 98 3.28 0.86 -1.52
N GLY A 99 2.89 2.11 -1.75
CA GLY A 99 1.93 2.83 -0.91
C GLY A 99 0.53 2.19 -0.93
N LEU A 100 0.22 1.36 -1.91
CA LEU A 100 -1.01 0.56 -1.95
C LEU A 100 -1.02 -0.63 -0.97
N LEU A 101 0.07 -0.87 -0.24
CA LEU A 101 0.13 -1.82 0.88
C LEU A 101 -0.37 -1.18 2.18
N ASP A 102 -0.52 0.13 2.24
CA ASP A 102 -1.24 0.81 3.30
C ASP A 102 -2.74 0.57 3.13
N ALA A 103 -3.40 0.07 4.17
CA ALA A 103 -4.78 -0.38 4.08
C ALA A 103 -5.76 0.77 3.81
N GLU A 104 -5.52 1.94 4.40
CA GLU A 104 -6.35 3.14 4.17
C GLU A 104 -6.24 3.60 2.72
N THR A 105 -5.01 3.72 2.22
CA THR A 105 -4.73 4.05 0.83
C THR A 105 -5.36 3.04 -0.12
N ASN A 106 -5.24 1.74 0.20
CA ASN A 106 -5.83 0.69 -0.63
C ASN A 106 -7.34 0.81 -0.71
N LEU A 107 -8.02 0.93 0.44
CA LEU A 107 -9.48 1.09 0.51
C LEU A 107 -9.94 2.32 -0.27
N LYS A 108 -9.31 3.47 -0.07
CA LYS A 108 -9.66 4.72 -0.76
C LYS A 108 -9.76 4.55 -2.28
N TYR A 109 -8.76 3.96 -2.89
CA TYR A 109 -8.68 3.85 -4.35
C TYR A 109 -9.37 2.59 -4.89
N ALA A 110 -9.26 1.46 -4.19
CA ALA A 110 -9.89 0.23 -4.64
C ALA A 110 -11.42 0.25 -4.50
N VAL A 111 -11.95 0.87 -3.43
CA VAL A 111 -13.41 1.02 -3.29
C VAL A 111 -13.97 2.00 -4.32
N ALA A 112 -13.25 3.09 -4.66
CA ALA A 112 -13.63 3.96 -5.77
C ALA A 112 -13.73 3.20 -7.10
N TYR A 113 -12.77 2.33 -7.38
CA TYR A 113 -12.78 1.48 -8.58
C TYR A 113 -13.91 0.44 -8.52
N LEU A 114 -14.16 -0.17 -7.36
CA LEU A 114 -15.28 -1.10 -7.15
C LEU A 114 -16.64 -0.41 -7.32
N ALA A 115 -16.78 0.83 -6.85
CA ALA A 115 -18.01 1.61 -6.99
C ALA A 115 -18.33 1.90 -8.47
N ASN A 116 -17.31 2.17 -9.28
CA ASN A 116 -17.49 2.31 -10.72
C ASN A 116 -17.93 0.97 -11.35
N ALA A 117 -17.33 -0.14 -10.96
CA ALA A 117 -17.76 -1.47 -11.39
C ALA A 117 -19.22 -1.76 -10.98
N TYR A 118 -19.60 -1.37 -9.75
CA TYR A 118 -20.98 -1.53 -9.24
C TYR A 118 -21.98 -0.67 -10.02
N LEU A 119 -21.63 0.57 -10.33
CA LEU A 119 -22.44 1.45 -11.22
C LEU A 119 -22.65 0.80 -12.59
N VAL A 120 -21.58 0.33 -13.23
CA VAL A 120 -21.63 -0.28 -14.57
C VAL A 120 -22.39 -1.61 -14.52
N ALA A 121 -22.32 -2.33 -13.41
CA ALA A 121 -23.10 -3.53 -13.14
C ALA A 121 -24.59 -3.29 -12.92
N GLY A 122 -25.05 -2.02 -12.87
CA GLY A 122 -26.44 -1.68 -12.58
C GLY A 122 -26.85 -2.03 -11.15
N GLY A 123 -25.92 -2.01 -10.19
CA GLY A 123 -26.18 -2.34 -8.79
C GLY A 123 -26.14 -3.86 -8.49
N ASN A 124 -25.74 -4.69 -9.44
CA ASN A 124 -25.60 -6.14 -9.18
C ASN A 124 -24.22 -6.44 -8.55
N PRO A 125 -24.17 -6.98 -7.30
CA PRO A 125 -22.90 -7.21 -6.60
C PRO A 125 -22.00 -8.26 -7.26
N ASP A 126 -22.56 -9.34 -7.79
CA ASP A 126 -21.78 -10.42 -8.41
C ASP A 126 -21.16 -9.95 -9.72
N ARG A 127 -21.95 -9.22 -10.52
CA ARG A 127 -21.47 -8.60 -11.74
C ARG A 127 -20.41 -7.54 -11.46
N ALA A 128 -20.56 -6.75 -10.38
CA ALA A 128 -19.58 -5.76 -9.94
C ALA A 128 -18.22 -6.40 -9.62
N LEU A 129 -18.21 -7.51 -8.89
CA LEU A 129 -16.98 -8.26 -8.60
C LEU A 129 -16.34 -8.84 -9.87
N ALA A 130 -17.13 -9.32 -10.82
CA ALA A 130 -16.62 -9.77 -12.11
C ALA A 130 -15.97 -8.60 -12.89
N LEU A 131 -16.63 -7.46 -12.93
CA LEU A 131 -16.11 -6.24 -13.60
C LEU A 131 -14.92 -5.62 -12.87
N TYR A 132 -14.83 -5.76 -11.55
CA TYR A 132 -13.66 -5.36 -10.77
C TYR A 132 -12.40 -6.10 -11.24
N SER A 133 -12.52 -7.41 -11.45
CA SER A 133 -11.39 -8.26 -11.87
C SER A 133 -11.07 -8.14 -13.36
N SER A 134 -12.08 -8.05 -14.24
CA SER A 134 -11.90 -8.03 -15.70
C SER A 134 -11.75 -6.64 -16.31
N GLY A 135 -12.07 -5.59 -15.53
CA GLY A 135 -12.19 -4.22 -16.01
C GLY A 135 -13.58 -3.91 -16.59
N TYR A 136 -14.04 -2.68 -16.35
CA TYR A 136 -15.38 -2.23 -16.75
C TYR A 136 -15.39 -1.19 -17.89
N PHE A 137 -14.22 -0.75 -18.36
CA PHE A 137 -14.13 0.40 -19.28
C PHE A 137 -14.97 0.23 -20.55
N TYR A 138 -14.83 -0.89 -21.23
CA TYR A 138 -15.56 -1.12 -22.50
C TYR A 138 -17.07 -1.28 -22.27
N GLU A 139 -17.48 -1.88 -21.15
CA GLU A 139 -18.90 -1.98 -20.81
C GLU A 139 -19.48 -0.62 -20.43
N ALA A 140 -18.74 0.19 -19.65
CA ALA A 140 -19.11 1.56 -19.33
C ALA A 140 -19.27 2.42 -20.61
N LYS A 141 -18.32 2.30 -21.55
CA LYS A 141 -18.39 2.99 -22.85
C LYS A 141 -19.66 2.60 -23.64
N ARG A 142 -19.94 1.31 -23.75
CA ARG A 142 -21.12 0.80 -24.45
C ARG A 142 -22.43 1.27 -23.81
N LYS A 143 -22.43 1.44 -22.47
CA LYS A 143 -23.60 1.91 -21.71
C LYS A 143 -23.69 3.44 -21.59
N GLY A 144 -22.75 4.21 -22.18
CA GLY A 144 -22.73 5.67 -22.06
C GLY A 144 -22.46 6.17 -20.63
N LEU A 145 -21.69 5.42 -19.83
CA LEU A 145 -21.47 5.72 -18.41
C LEU A 145 -20.09 6.33 -18.12
N LEU A 146 -19.26 6.60 -19.14
CA LEU A 146 -17.89 7.07 -18.92
C LEU A 146 -17.83 8.37 -18.10
N ASP A 147 -18.72 9.33 -18.36
CA ASP A 147 -18.78 10.62 -17.68
C ASP A 147 -19.29 10.50 -16.21
N ARG A 148 -19.85 9.35 -15.86
CA ARG A 148 -20.34 9.05 -14.50
C ARG A 148 -19.32 8.31 -13.66
N LEU A 149 -18.20 7.89 -14.24
CA LEU A 149 -17.14 7.21 -13.48
C LEU A 149 -16.44 8.19 -12.54
N ARG A 150 -16.32 7.77 -11.30
CA ARG A 150 -15.75 8.61 -10.22
C ARG A 150 -14.25 8.40 -10.10
N LYS A 151 -13.55 9.46 -9.72
CA LYS A 151 -12.21 9.37 -9.12
C LYS A 151 -12.36 9.12 -7.62
N ALA A 152 -11.28 8.62 -7.00
CA ALA A 152 -11.22 8.60 -5.55
C ALA A 152 -11.34 10.03 -5.02
N GLN A 153 -12.14 10.21 -3.97
CA GLN A 153 -12.30 11.54 -3.38
C GLN A 153 -10.99 11.93 -2.70
N GLY A 154 -10.51 13.14 -2.96
CA GLY A 154 -9.39 13.74 -2.25
C GLY A 154 -9.78 14.04 -0.80
N ASP A 155 -8.78 14.13 0.07
CA ASP A 155 -8.94 14.75 1.39
C ASP A 155 -9.14 16.24 1.19
#